data_3bdeb1895588aac276a4c1a3efe1e1f7
#
_entry.id   3bdeb1895588aac276a4c1a3efe1e1f7
#
_cell.length_a   1.000
_cell.length_b   1.000
_cell.length_c   1.000
_cell.angle_alpha   90.00
_cell.angle_beta   90.00
_cell.angle_gamma   90.00
#
_symmetry.space_group_name_H-M   'P 1'
#
loop_
_entity.id
_entity.type
_entity.pdbx_description
1 polymer ?
#
loop_
_entity_poly.entity_id
_entity_poly.type
_entity_poly.pdbx_seq_one_letter_code
_entity_poly.pdbx_strand_id
1 'polypeptide(L)'
;MMKRIIALFIFVLSFSMAQLENDQDISKVGTTAAHFLKISSGSRGLAMGSANVAICSDLTSSFWNPAGLSHLKGIQVYFENNGWLAGTDYNYGSFGFAWPGVGVFSLSLTMLSSPDDLVRTVEQPNGTGEKFNAQDMSIGISVGKSLTDQLSLGASIKNVRQRIWHSSGQTLAIDIGVQYETPIKDIILGASIANFGNDLSLAGRDMSLSVDPDPNNQGNIEFVNAQYETDAFPLPLLFRVGIGGHIINKENLNVLFAIDAVHPNDNYEYLNLGLETNINKIFSIRAGYPGIGKKDAIEGLSLGLGLKYPIMNTSNTLVVEYTSADFGPLGIVQRVSLGFNY
;
A
#
# COMPACT_ATOMS: atom_id res chain seq x y z
N MET A 1 -25.36 -16.09 -23.21
CA MET A 1 -24.46 -16.00 -22.05
C MET A 1 -23.95 -14.56 -21.84
N MET A 2 -23.37 -13.92 -22.84
CA MET A 2 -22.86 -12.53 -22.80
C MET A 2 -23.90 -11.47 -22.33
N LYS A 3 -25.15 -11.53 -22.79
CA LYS A 3 -26.23 -10.61 -22.35
C LYS A 3 -26.54 -10.73 -20.84
N ARG A 4 -26.41 -11.90 -20.23
CA ARG A 4 -26.64 -12.10 -18.78
C ARG A 4 -25.48 -11.57 -17.95
N ILE A 5 -24.24 -11.64 -18.47
CA ILE A 5 -23.05 -11.08 -17.81
C ILE A 5 -23.08 -9.55 -17.86
N ILE A 6 -23.46 -8.97 -19.00
CA ILE A 6 -23.65 -7.52 -19.15
C ILE A 6 -24.76 -7.01 -18.23
N ALA A 7 -25.88 -7.74 -18.11
CA ALA A 7 -26.97 -7.38 -17.20
C ALA A 7 -26.55 -7.46 -15.72
N LEU A 8 -25.74 -8.45 -15.34
CA LEU A 8 -25.17 -8.56 -13.98
C LEU A 8 -24.22 -7.41 -13.68
N PHE A 9 -23.38 -7.04 -14.65
CA PHE A 9 -22.43 -5.93 -14.54
C PHE A 9 -23.15 -4.56 -14.42
N ILE A 10 -24.19 -4.35 -15.19
CA ILE A 10 -25.05 -3.15 -15.10
C ILE A 10 -25.80 -3.12 -13.76
N PHE A 11 -26.26 -4.28 -13.27
CA PHE A 11 -26.95 -4.39 -11.97
C PHE A 11 -26.00 -4.09 -10.80
N VAL A 12 -24.75 -4.57 -10.84
CA VAL A 12 -23.72 -4.27 -9.83
C VAL A 12 -23.34 -2.79 -9.87
N LEU A 13 -23.16 -2.21 -11.06
CA LEU A 13 -22.90 -0.77 -11.24
C LEU A 13 -24.07 0.10 -10.73
N SER A 14 -25.33 -0.28 -10.98
CA SER A 14 -26.49 0.47 -10.50
C SER A 14 -26.66 0.38 -8.99
N PHE A 15 -26.26 -0.73 -8.37
CA PHE A 15 -26.25 -0.87 -6.89
C PHE A 15 -25.19 0.00 -6.24
N SER A 16 -24.01 0.13 -6.85
CA SER A 16 -22.95 1.03 -6.38
C SER A 16 -23.35 2.51 -6.51
N MET A 17 -24.08 2.89 -7.57
CA MET A 17 -24.55 4.27 -7.75
C MET A 17 -25.68 4.65 -6.77
N ALA A 18 -26.50 3.70 -6.33
CA ALA A 18 -27.59 3.96 -5.39
C ALA A 18 -27.12 4.26 -3.95
N GLN A 19 -25.87 3.93 -3.61
CA GLN A 19 -25.26 4.26 -2.31
C GLN A 19 -24.57 5.64 -2.29
N LEU A 20 -24.39 6.29 -3.44
CA LEU A 20 -23.71 7.60 -3.55
C LEU A 20 -24.60 8.80 -3.15
N GLU A 21 -25.85 8.60 -2.81
CA GLU A 21 -26.81 9.69 -2.53
C GLU A 21 -27.09 9.96 -1.05
N ASN A 22 -26.29 9.43 -0.12
CA ASN A 22 -26.48 9.76 1.31
C ASN A 22 -25.58 10.93 1.72
N ASP A 23 -26.06 12.13 1.52
CA ASP A 23 -25.39 13.42 1.74
C ASP A 23 -25.20 13.80 3.23
N GLN A 24 -25.32 12.84 4.16
CA GLN A 24 -25.16 13.03 5.60
C GLN A 24 -24.04 12.20 6.25
N ASP A 25 -23.23 11.52 5.47
CA ASP A 25 -22.12 10.75 6.04
C ASP A 25 -21.02 11.69 6.52
N ILE A 26 -20.81 11.69 7.83
CA ILE A 26 -19.66 12.34 8.47
C ILE A 26 -18.42 11.73 7.87
N SER A 27 -17.59 12.56 7.25
CA SER A 27 -16.29 12.13 6.73
C SER A 27 -15.44 11.52 7.84
N LYS A 28 -14.96 10.29 7.64
CA LYS A 28 -14.03 9.60 8.55
C LYS A 28 -12.56 9.88 8.20
N VAL A 29 -12.30 10.83 7.32
CA VAL A 29 -10.94 11.20 6.90
C VAL A 29 -10.11 11.64 8.11
N GLY A 30 -8.92 11.06 8.28
CA GLY A 30 -8.02 11.38 9.38
C GLY A 30 -8.33 10.66 10.71
N THR A 31 -9.23 9.68 10.73
CA THR A 31 -9.62 8.95 11.95
C THR A 31 -8.90 7.62 12.14
N THR A 32 -7.90 7.32 11.31
CA THR A 32 -7.07 6.10 11.41
C THR A 32 -5.62 6.44 11.72
N ALA A 33 -4.91 5.50 12.35
CA ALA A 33 -3.46 5.53 12.50
C ALA A 33 -2.75 4.97 11.26
N ALA A 34 -1.43 5.06 11.22
CA ALA A 34 -0.56 4.39 10.23
C ALA A 34 -0.97 4.62 8.76
N HIS A 35 -1.32 5.85 8.40
CA HIS A 35 -1.73 6.22 7.04
C HIS A 35 -0.71 5.86 5.96
N PHE A 36 0.58 5.71 6.29
CA PHE A 36 1.63 5.29 5.37
C PHE A 36 1.33 3.91 4.72
N LEU A 37 0.51 3.07 5.35
CA LEU A 37 0.07 1.79 4.81
C LEU A 37 -0.85 1.93 3.58
N LYS A 38 -1.35 3.14 3.29
CA LYS A 38 -2.13 3.44 2.07
C LYS A 38 -1.25 3.92 0.91
N ILE A 39 0.01 4.27 1.17
CA ILE A 39 0.94 4.67 0.12
C ILE A 39 1.23 3.46 -0.76
N SER A 40 0.88 3.56 -2.03
CA SER A 40 1.05 2.48 -3.01
C SER A 40 2.51 2.05 -3.10
N SER A 41 2.80 0.77 -2.88
CA SER A 41 4.14 0.18 -3.06
C SER A 41 4.29 -0.38 -4.47
N GLY A 42 5.48 -0.20 -5.04
CA GLY A 42 5.81 -0.67 -6.38
C GLY A 42 5.52 0.36 -7.47
N SER A 43 6.56 0.68 -8.26
CA SER A 43 6.46 1.62 -9.38
C SER A 43 5.42 1.17 -10.40
N ARG A 44 5.32 -0.13 -10.69
CA ARG A 44 4.30 -0.69 -11.60
C ARG A 44 2.88 -0.39 -11.13
N GLY A 45 2.56 -0.70 -9.87
CA GLY A 45 1.23 -0.50 -9.32
C GLY A 45 0.81 0.97 -9.28
N LEU A 46 1.73 1.86 -8.90
CA LEU A 46 1.49 3.31 -8.91
C LEU A 46 1.26 3.83 -10.34
N ALA A 47 2.05 3.37 -11.32
CA ALA A 47 1.90 3.74 -12.73
C ALA A 47 0.57 3.27 -13.34
N MET A 48 0.01 2.18 -12.82
CA MET A 48 -1.30 1.66 -13.17
C MET A 48 -2.45 2.39 -12.44
N GLY A 49 -2.20 3.58 -11.87
CA GLY A 49 -3.20 4.32 -11.11
C GLY A 49 -3.68 3.57 -9.87
N SER A 50 -2.85 2.73 -9.28
CA SER A 50 -3.18 1.86 -8.14
C SER A 50 -4.24 0.78 -8.45
N ALA A 51 -4.49 0.47 -9.71
CA ALA A 51 -5.31 -0.66 -10.15
C ALA A 51 -4.42 -1.90 -10.35
N ASN A 52 -4.21 -2.70 -9.31
CA ASN A 52 -3.25 -3.81 -9.34
C ASN A 52 -3.71 -5.08 -8.61
N VAL A 53 -4.88 -5.09 -7.97
CA VAL A 53 -5.34 -6.20 -7.11
C VAL A 53 -5.55 -7.50 -7.88
N ALA A 54 -6.09 -7.41 -9.11
CA ALA A 54 -6.31 -8.59 -9.95
C ALA A 54 -5.05 -9.04 -10.70
N ILE A 55 -4.12 -8.11 -11.01
CA ILE A 55 -3.04 -8.33 -11.96
C ILE A 55 -1.64 -8.35 -11.35
N CYS A 56 -1.52 -8.14 -10.03
CA CYS A 56 -0.23 -8.23 -9.35
C CYS A 56 0.33 -9.66 -9.44
N SER A 57 1.60 -9.77 -9.80
CA SER A 57 2.29 -11.03 -10.02
C SER A 57 3.81 -10.91 -9.78
N ASP A 58 4.21 -9.96 -8.95
CA ASP A 58 5.58 -9.66 -8.54
C ASP A 58 5.66 -9.54 -7.01
N LEU A 59 6.84 -9.21 -6.45
CA LEU A 59 7.03 -9.09 -5.00
C LEU A 59 6.17 -7.99 -4.34
N THR A 60 5.70 -7.00 -5.10
CA THR A 60 4.79 -5.96 -4.58
C THR A 60 3.38 -6.51 -4.32
N SER A 61 3.09 -7.74 -4.75
CA SER A 61 1.86 -8.46 -4.42
C SER A 61 1.66 -8.59 -2.91
N SER A 62 2.72 -8.63 -2.10
CA SER A 62 2.61 -8.61 -0.64
C SER A 62 1.91 -7.37 -0.08
N PHE A 63 1.88 -6.27 -0.84
CA PHE A 63 1.15 -5.04 -0.53
C PHE A 63 -0.25 -5.01 -1.18
N TRP A 64 -0.37 -5.43 -2.45
CA TRP A 64 -1.61 -5.29 -3.22
C TRP A 64 -2.61 -6.41 -2.95
N ASN A 65 -2.15 -7.64 -3.12
CA ASN A 65 -2.92 -8.86 -2.97
C ASN A 65 -1.94 -10.03 -2.81
N PRO A 66 -1.76 -10.57 -1.61
CA PRO A 66 -0.75 -11.61 -1.36
C PRO A 66 -0.95 -12.90 -2.18
N ALA A 67 -2.15 -13.12 -2.76
CA ALA A 67 -2.37 -14.24 -3.68
C ALA A 67 -1.48 -14.16 -4.93
N GLY A 68 -1.16 -12.95 -5.40
CA GLY A 68 -0.30 -12.73 -6.55
C GLY A 68 1.13 -13.22 -6.39
N LEU A 69 1.61 -13.44 -5.15
CA LEU A 69 2.90 -14.07 -4.89
C LEU A 69 3.00 -15.48 -5.47
N SER A 70 1.87 -16.18 -5.60
CA SER A 70 1.84 -17.57 -6.12
C SER A 70 2.40 -17.70 -7.53
N HIS A 71 2.44 -16.61 -8.31
CA HIS A 71 2.96 -16.59 -9.67
C HIS A 71 4.49 -16.43 -9.75
N LEU A 72 5.15 -16.14 -8.63
CA LEU A 72 6.60 -15.95 -8.57
C LEU A 72 7.34 -17.28 -8.73
N LYS A 73 8.50 -17.22 -9.35
CA LYS A 73 9.41 -18.35 -9.54
C LYS A 73 10.79 -17.97 -9.04
N GLY A 74 11.53 -18.99 -8.54
CA GLY A 74 12.89 -18.79 -8.07
C GLY A 74 13.01 -17.86 -6.88
N ILE A 75 14.07 -17.09 -6.85
CA ILE A 75 14.35 -16.08 -5.83
C ILE A 75 14.22 -14.71 -6.46
N GLN A 76 13.57 -13.79 -5.77
CA GLN A 76 13.39 -12.42 -6.24
C GLN A 76 13.73 -11.43 -5.16
N VAL A 77 14.25 -10.28 -5.57
CA VAL A 77 14.51 -9.12 -4.70
C VAL A 77 13.93 -7.89 -5.39
N TYR A 78 13.30 -7.04 -4.63
CA TYR A 78 12.75 -5.78 -5.11
C TYR A 78 13.11 -4.66 -4.13
N PHE A 79 13.48 -3.52 -4.69
CA PHE A 79 13.80 -2.34 -3.91
C PHE A 79 13.26 -1.09 -4.60
N GLU A 80 12.74 -0.16 -3.81
CA GLU A 80 12.20 1.12 -4.23
C GLU A 80 12.57 2.19 -3.22
N ASN A 81 13.05 3.31 -3.73
CA ASN A 81 13.31 4.52 -2.94
C ASN A 81 12.74 5.73 -3.69
N ASN A 82 12.06 6.60 -2.98
CA ASN A 82 11.59 7.86 -3.55
C ASN A 82 11.41 8.94 -2.49
N GLY A 83 11.64 10.18 -2.89
CA GLY A 83 11.13 11.33 -2.18
C GLY A 83 9.60 11.36 -2.27
N TRP A 84 8.95 11.42 -1.13
CA TRP A 84 7.51 11.48 -1.01
C TRP A 84 7.03 12.91 -0.72
N LEU A 85 5.73 13.09 -0.58
CA LEU A 85 5.12 14.38 -0.30
C LEU A 85 5.66 15.01 0.98
N ALA A 86 5.64 16.33 1.08
CA ALA A 86 6.08 17.12 2.22
C ALA A 86 7.57 16.87 2.63
N GLY A 87 8.42 16.51 1.68
CA GLY A 87 9.86 16.28 1.95
C GLY A 87 10.15 15.01 2.76
N THR A 88 9.20 14.09 2.87
CA THR A 88 9.42 12.77 3.48
C THR A 88 10.03 11.80 2.48
N ASP A 89 10.66 10.74 2.98
CA ASP A 89 11.24 9.67 2.18
C ASP A 89 10.44 8.38 2.36
N TYR A 90 10.02 7.77 1.24
CA TYR A 90 9.35 6.50 1.22
C TYR A 90 10.25 5.42 0.64
N ASN A 91 10.41 4.32 1.37
CA ASN A 91 11.21 3.17 0.98
C ASN A 91 10.38 1.90 1.06
N TYR A 92 10.50 1.05 0.04
CA TYR A 92 9.94 -0.29 0.05
C TYR A 92 10.98 -1.29 -0.42
N GLY A 93 11.13 -2.37 0.33
CA GLY A 93 11.98 -3.49 -0.03
C GLY A 93 11.26 -4.82 0.17
N SER A 94 11.49 -5.76 -0.71
CA SER A 94 10.93 -7.11 -0.56
C SER A 94 11.90 -8.17 -1.10
N PHE A 95 11.93 -9.29 -0.39
CA PHE A 95 12.63 -10.51 -0.77
C PHE A 95 11.63 -11.66 -0.81
N GLY A 96 11.70 -12.51 -1.81
CA GLY A 96 10.80 -13.66 -1.89
C GLY A 96 11.46 -14.85 -2.56
N PHE A 97 10.97 -16.02 -2.21
CA PHE A 97 11.40 -17.29 -2.78
C PHE A 97 10.25 -18.25 -2.97
N ALA A 98 10.29 -18.97 -4.08
CA ALA A 98 9.34 -20.05 -4.38
C ALA A 98 9.83 -21.36 -3.76
N TRP A 99 8.99 -21.96 -2.88
CA TRP A 99 9.26 -23.28 -2.33
C TRP A 99 8.39 -24.31 -3.08
N PRO A 100 8.99 -25.16 -3.91
CA PRO A 100 8.23 -26.11 -4.74
C PRO A 100 7.28 -26.97 -3.91
N GLY A 101 6.00 -27.04 -4.32
CA GLY A 101 4.96 -27.82 -3.67
C GLY A 101 4.34 -27.18 -2.41
N VAL A 102 4.99 -26.18 -1.81
CA VAL A 102 4.51 -25.51 -0.60
C VAL A 102 3.82 -24.18 -0.94
N GLY A 103 4.51 -23.30 -1.64
CA GLY A 103 4.04 -21.95 -1.99
C GLY A 103 5.20 -20.99 -2.14
N VAL A 104 4.89 -19.72 -2.25
CA VAL A 104 5.86 -18.63 -2.33
C VAL A 104 5.82 -17.83 -1.03
N PHE A 105 6.98 -17.58 -0.45
CA PHE A 105 7.14 -16.78 0.75
C PHE A 105 7.80 -15.46 0.41
N SER A 106 7.39 -14.39 1.08
CA SER A 106 8.08 -13.12 0.97
C SER A 106 8.23 -12.42 2.32
N LEU A 107 9.32 -11.67 2.46
CA LEU A 107 9.57 -10.71 3.52
C LEU A 107 9.53 -9.31 2.90
N SER A 108 8.77 -8.40 3.48
CA SER A 108 8.66 -7.02 3.01
C SER A 108 8.95 -6.02 4.13
N LEU A 109 9.53 -4.89 3.75
CA LEU A 109 9.78 -3.74 4.61
C LEU A 109 9.24 -2.50 3.91
N THR A 110 8.37 -1.77 4.60
CA THR A 110 7.90 -0.43 4.18
C THR A 110 8.34 0.57 5.24
N MET A 111 8.87 1.71 4.81
CA MET A 111 9.31 2.77 5.71
C MET A 111 8.98 4.13 5.12
N LEU A 112 8.36 4.99 5.94
CA LEU A 112 8.18 6.41 5.67
C LEU A 112 8.90 7.19 6.77
N SER A 113 9.76 8.14 6.39
CA SER A 113 10.51 8.95 7.34
C SER A 113 10.44 10.43 7.00
N SER A 114 10.28 11.26 8.03
CA SER A 114 10.44 12.71 7.90
C SER A 114 11.92 13.10 8.00
N PRO A 115 12.33 14.25 7.43
CA PRO A 115 13.64 14.81 7.71
C PRO A 115 13.77 15.16 9.21
N ASP A 116 15.02 15.24 9.67
CA ASP A 116 15.31 15.75 10.99
C ASP A 116 14.97 17.24 11.10
N ASP A 117 14.28 17.63 12.17
CA ASP A 117 14.07 19.03 12.53
C ASP A 117 14.65 19.34 13.93
N LEU A 118 14.90 20.62 14.19
CA LEU A 118 15.46 21.07 15.46
C LEU A 118 14.41 21.15 16.54
N VAL A 119 14.72 20.65 17.73
CA VAL A 119 13.91 20.92 18.92
C VAL A 119 14.10 22.38 19.30
N ARG A 120 12.99 23.14 19.33
CA ARG A 120 12.96 24.56 19.68
C ARG A 120 12.13 24.76 20.94
N THR A 121 12.59 25.64 21.79
CA THR A 121 11.86 26.07 22.99
C THR A 121 11.67 27.58 22.98
N VAL A 122 10.83 28.09 23.89
CA VAL A 122 10.64 29.54 24.04
C VAL A 122 11.96 30.24 24.40
N GLU A 123 12.82 29.56 25.17
CA GLU A 123 14.13 30.12 25.59
C GLU A 123 15.21 29.95 24.50
N GLN A 124 15.05 28.96 23.64
CA GLN A 124 16.00 28.66 22.56
C GLN A 124 15.28 28.53 21.19
N PRO A 125 14.78 29.63 20.64
CA PRO A 125 13.96 29.62 19.40
C PRO A 125 14.76 29.20 18.15
N ASN A 126 16.07 29.28 18.19
CA ASN A 126 16.96 28.85 17.10
C ASN A 126 17.36 27.37 17.20
N GLY A 127 16.89 26.67 18.22
CA GLY A 127 17.14 25.24 18.46
C GLY A 127 18.00 24.98 19.70
N THR A 128 17.71 23.89 20.38
CA THR A 128 18.43 23.41 21.57
C THR A 128 19.71 22.64 21.22
N GLY A 129 19.93 22.34 19.93
CA GLY A 129 20.95 21.42 19.45
C GLY A 129 20.47 19.98 19.33
N GLU A 130 19.33 19.64 19.93
CA GLU A 130 18.67 18.35 19.77
C GLU A 130 17.83 18.34 18.49
N LYS A 131 17.70 17.16 17.85
CA LYS A 131 16.88 16.95 16.67
C LYS A 131 15.80 15.91 16.95
N PHE A 132 14.68 16.01 16.23
CA PHE A 132 13.63 15.02 16.22
C PHE A 132 13.20 14.66 14.81
N ASN A 133 12.65 13.48 14.64
CA ASN A 133 12.02 13.04 13.41
C ASN A 133 10.81 12.13 13.70
N ALA A 134 10.01 11.91 12.67
CA ALA A 134 8.96 10.90 12.67
C ALA A 134 9.34 9.77 11.71
N GLN A 135 9.03 8.54 12.08
CA GLN A 135 9.28 7.35 11.28
C GLN A 135 8.16 6.33 11.46
N ASP A 136 7.59 5.93 10.35
CA ASP A 136 6.61 4.85 10.25
C ASP A 136 7.25 3.66 9.56
N MET A 137 7.03 2.45 10.08
CA MET A 137 7.63 1.25 9.55
C MET A 137 6.65 0.08 9.61
N SER A 138 6.66 -0.75 8.56
CA SER A 138 5.95 -2.03 8.54
C SER A 138 6.88 -3.13 8.06
N ILE A 139 6.98 -4.21 8.83
CA ILE A 139 7.67 -5.43 8.43
C ILE A 139 6.62 -6.52 8.26
N GLY A 140 6.56 -7.12 7.07
CA GLY A 140 5.56 -8.14 6.72
C GLY A 140 6.18 -9.45 6.26
N ILE A 141 5.55 -10.55 6.67
CA ILE A 141 5.80 -11.89 6.13
C ILE A 141 4.54 -12.32 5.40
N SER A 142 4.70 -12.74 4.14
CA SER A 142 3.57 -13.12 3.28
C SER A 142 3.78 -14.49 2.68
N VAL A 143 2.68 -15.16 2.40
CA VAL A 143 2.65 -16.43 1.67
C VAL A 143 1.58 -16.38 0.59
N GLY A 144 1.92 -16.88 -0.61
CA GLY A 144 0.99 -17.07 -1.72
C GLY A 144 1.06 -18.50 -2.26
N LYS A 145 -0.09 -19.07 -2.58
CA LYS A 145 -0.19 -20.43 -3.11
C LYS A 145 -1.32 -20.56 -4.12
N SER A 146 -1.03 -21.14 -5.29
CA SER A 146 -2.06 -21.61 -6.21
C SER A 146 -2.65 -22.92 -5.66
N LEU A 147 -3.96 -22.93 -5.39
CA LEU A 147 -4.69 -24.10 -4.94
C LEU A 147 -5.14 -24.97 -6.11
N THR A 148 -5.50 -24.30 -7.21
CA THR A 148 -5.82 -24.91 -8.50
C THR A 148 -5.15 -24.12 -9.61
N ASP A 149 -5.27 -24.56 -10.85
CA ASP A 149 -4.77 -23.82 -12.01
C ASP A 149 -5.44 -22.43 -12.17
N GLN A 150 -6.59 -22.22 -11.54
CA GLN A 150 -7.38 -21.00 -11.66
C GLN A 150 -7.44 -20.17 -10.37
N LEU A 151 -7.22 -20.79 -9.21
CA LEU A 151 -7.44 -20.15 -7.91
C LEU A 151 -6.14 -20.07 -7.12
N SER A 152 -5.75 -18.85 -6.78
CA SER A 152 -4.64 -18.55 -5.89
C SER A 152 -5.13 -17.85 -4.63
N LEU A 153 -4.56 -18.21 -3.49
CA LEU A 153 -4.79 -17.58 -2.20
C LEU A 153 -3.47 -17.06 -1.63
N GLY A 154 -3.57 -16.03 -0.81
CA GLY A 154 -2.43 -15.51 -0.07
C GLY A 154 -2.83 -14.85 1.23
N ALA A 155 -1.87 -14.78 2.13
CA ALA A 155 -2.00 -14.11 3.41
C ALA A 155 -0.70 -13.44 3.80
N SER A 156 -0.80 -12.35 4.56
CA SER A 156 0.33 -11.64 5.15
C SER A 156 0.06 -11.34 6.61
N ILE A 157 1.12 -11.34 7.42
CA ILE A 157 1.11 -10.76 8.76
C ILE A 157 2.15 -9.66 8.81
N LYS A 158 1.79 -8.50 9.35
CA LYS A 158 2.63 -7.31 9.41
C LYS A 158 2.76 -6.80 10.84
N ASN A 159 3.95 -6.45 11.26
CA ASN A 159 4.19 -5.60 12.41
C ASN A 159 4.26 -4.16 11.94
N VAL A 160 3.38 -3.32 12.43
CA VAL A 160 3.25 -1.90 12.09
C VAL A 160 3.72 -1.08 13.28
N ARG A 161 4.65 -0.18 13.06
CA ARG A 161 5.20 0.69 14.09
C ARG A 161 5.21 2.14 13.61
N GLN A 162 4.75 3.04 14.46
CA GLN A 162 4.91 4.48 14.31
C GLN A 162 5.77 5.04 15.44
N ARG A 163 6.64 5.98 15.13
CA ARG A 163 7.50 6.67 16.08
C ARG A 163 7.54 8.15 15.77
N ILE A 164 7.30 8.96 16.76
CA ILE A 164 7.49 10.42 16.73
C ILE A 164 8.41 10.75 17.90
N TRP A 165 9.62 11.15 17.58
CA TRP A 165 10.67 11.45 18.55
C TRP A 165 10.86 10.29 19.54
N HIS A 166 10.47 10.46 20.83
CA HIS A 166 10.61 9.46 21.89
C HIS A 166 9.34 8.64 22.15
N SER A 167 8.24 8.97 21.46
CA SER A 167 6.98 8.26 21.58
C SER A 167 6.81 7.30 20.42
N SER A 168 6.34 6.10 20.70
CA SER A 168 6.11 5.09 19.68
C SER A 168 4.89 4.22 20.02
N GLY A 169 4.27 3.69 18.98
CA GLY A 169 3.23 2.67 19.07
C GLY A 169 3.50 1.56 18.08
N GLN A 170 3.01 0.37 18.37
CA GLN A 170 3.11 -0.77 17.46
C GLN A 170 1.88 -1.66 17.56
N THR A 171 1.53 -2.28 16.44
CA THR A 171 0.41 -3.21 16.36
C THR A 171 0.66 -4.26 15.28
N LEU A 172 -0.16 -5.32 15.28
CA LEU A 172 -0.14 -6.34 14.23
C LEU A 172 -1.30 -6.14 13.28
N ALA A 173 -1.05 -6.39 11.99
CA ALA A 173 -2.06 -6.39 10.95
C ALA A 173 -1.96 -7.66 10.10
N ILE A 174 -3.09 -8.07 9.53
CA ILE A 174 -3.22 -9.23 8.65
C ILE A 174 -3.80 -8.76 7.33
N ASP A 175 -3.26 -9.28 6.22
CA ASP A 175 -3.85 -9.14 4.91
C ASP A 175 -4.23 -10.52 4.38
N ILE A 176 -5.32 -10.58 3.63
CA ILE A 176 -5.80 -11.79 2.95
C ILE A 176 -6.12 -11.41 1.52
N GLY A 177 -5.78 -12.29 0.59
CA GLY A 177 -6.03 -12.06 -0.82
C GLY A 177 -6.40 -13.31 -1.60
N VAL A 178 -7.13 -13.10 -2.67
CA VAL A 178 -7.52 -14.12 -3.63
C VAL A 178 -7.37 -13.59 -5.05
N GLN A 179 -6.90 -14.44 -5.95
CA GLN A 179 -6.95 -14.23 -7.40
C GLN A 179 -7.60 -15.42 -8.06
N TYR A 180 -8.46 -15.15 -9.03
CA TYR A 180 -9.17 -16.18 -9.78
C TYR A 180 -9.06 -15.91 -11.29
N GLU A 181 -8.40 -16.81 -12.00
CA GLU A 181 -8.37 -16.84 -13.45
C GLU A 181 -9.69 -17.40 -13.96
N THR A 182 -10.50 -16.55 -14.58
CA THR A 182 -11.84 -16.96 -15.00
C THR A 182 -11.78 -17.90 -16.23
N PRO A 183 -12.83 -18.71 -16.48
CA PRO A 183 -12.96 -19.45 -17.73
C PRO A 183 -13.10 -18.56 -18.98
N ILE A 184 -13.36 -17.27 -18.77
CA ILE A 184 -13.35 -16.28 -19.85
C ILE A 184 -11.90 -15.94 -20.12
N LYS A 185 -11.47 -16.20 -21.33
CA LYS A 185 -10.08 -16.06 -21.75
C LYS A 185 -9.49 -14.70 -21.32
N ASP A 186 -8.32 -14.78 -20.73
CA ASP A 186 -7.49 -13.62 -20.34
C ASP A 186 -8.12 -12.65 -19.31
N ILE A 187 -9.17 -13.06 -18.57
CA ILE A 187 -9.79 -12.25 -17.51
C ILE A 187 -9.46 -12.84 -16.13
N ILE A 188 -8.96 -11.99 -15.25
CA ILE A 188 -8.58 -12.31 -13.87
C ILE A 188 -9.44 -11.44 -12.93
N LEU A 189 -9.96 -12.07 -11.88
CA LEU A 189 -10.60 -11.38 -10.76
C LEU A 189 -9.66 -11.43 -9.56
N GLY A 190 -9.59 -10.33 -8.83
CA GLY A 190 -8.83 -10.24 -7.61
C GLY A 190 -9.66 -9.62 -6.49
N ALA A 191 -9.45 -10.09 -5.27
CA ALA A 191 -9.97 -9.41 -4.09
C ALA A 191 -8.94 -9.47 -2.96
N SER A 192 -8.87 -8.41 -2.15
CA SER A 192 -8.02 -8.37 -0.97
C SER A 192 -8.64 -7.54 0.15
N ILE A 193 -8.37 -8.00 1.38
CA ILE A 193 -8.57 -7.22 2.60
C ILE A 193 -7.17 -6.96 3.15
N ALA A 194 -6.83 -5.70 3.36
CA ALA A 194 -5.52 -5.30 3.85
C ALA A 194 -5.64 -4.47 5.13
N ASN A 195 -4.62 -4.60 5.99
CA ASN A 195 -4.48 -3.87 7.26
C ASN A 195 -5.57 -4.19 8.30
N PHE A 196 -6.10 -5.40 8.32
CA PHE A 196 -6.98 -5.85 9.40
C PHE A 196 -6.14 -6.11 10.65
N GLY A 197 -6.34 -5.34 11.71
CA GLY A 197 -5.52 -5.43 12.93
C GLY A 197 -6.13 -4.69 14.11
N ASN A 198 -5.38 -4.69 15.21
CA ASN A 198 -5.77 -3.94 16.40
C ASN A 198 -5.48 -2.44 16.24
N ASP A 199 -6.13 -1.65 17.05
CA ASP A 199 -5.89 -0.22 17.13
C ASP A 199 -4.46 0.08 17.59
N LEU A 200 -3.94 1.23 17.21
CA LEU A 200 -2.61 1.71 17.56
C LEU A 200 -2.73 2.96 18.41
N SER A 201 -2.02 2.96 19.54
CA SER A 201 -1.83 4.14 20.41
C SER A 201 -0.34 4.43 20.54
N LEU A 202 0.01 5.69 20.75
CA LEU A 202 1.37 6.13 21.00
C LEU A 202 1.62 6.22 22.50
N ALA A 203 2.77 5.76 22.97
CA ALA A 203 3.23 5.93 24.33
C ALA A 203 4.75 6.24 24.34
N GLY A 204 5.21 6.99 25.33
CA GLY A 204 6.63 7.34 25.44
C GLY A 204 6.92 8.29 26.57
N ARG A 205 8.20 8.56 26.78
CA ARG A 205 8.66 9.40 27.90
C ARG A 205 8.15 10.84 27.85
N ASP A 206 7.87 11.36 26.64
CA ASP A 206 7.42 12.74 26.46
C ASP A 206 5.95 12.94 26.93
N MET A 207 5.25 11.84 27.24
CA MET A 207 3.93 11.83 27.82
C MET A 207 3.93 11.70 29.34
N SER A 208 5.14 11.50 29.93
CA SER A 208 5.28 11.39 31.37
C SER A 208 5.30 12.78 32.00
N LEU A 209 4.60 12.93 33.12
CA LEU A 209 4.55 14.15 33.89
C LEU A 209 4.62 13.83 35.39
N SER A 210 5.04 14.82 36.16
CA SER A 210 5.01 14.76 37.62
C SER A 210 3.79 15.55 38.11
N VAL A 211 2.95 14.92 38.89
CA VAL A 211 1.70 15.53 39.40
C VAL A 211 1.69 15.45 40.92
N ASP A 212 1.33 16.54 41.56
CA ASP A 212 0.97 16.53 42.98
C ASP A 212 -0.48 16.07 43.11
N PRO A 213 -0.75 14.89 43.72
CA PRO A 213 -2.09 14.34 43.81
C PRO A 213 -2.98 15.07 44.84
N ASP A 214 -2.38 15.85 45.74
CA ASP A 214 -3.12 16.64 46.78
C ASP A 214 -2.40 17.97 47.06
N PRO A 215 -2.53 18.96 46.16
CA PRO A 215 -1.82 20.23 46.27
C PRO A 215 -2.26 21.08 47.49
N ASN A 216 -3.32 20.69 48.18
CA ASN A 216 -3.81 21.39 49.35
C ASN A 216 -3.26 20.83 50.68
N ASN A 217 -2.52 19.74 50.67
CA ASN A 217 -2.05 19.03 51.84
C ASN A 217 -0.51 18.97 51.86
N GLN A 218 0.15 19.91 52.49
CA GLN A 218 1.61 19.97 52.58
C GLN A 218 2.15 18.90 53.54
N GLY A 219 3.16 18.15 53.13
CA GLY A 219 3.92 17.21 53.95
C GLY A 219 3.70 15.75 53.71
N ASN A 220 3.05 15.39 52.58
CA ASN A 220 2.90 14.04 52.11
C ASN A 220 3.73 13.83 50.81
N ILE A 221 3.32 12.99 49.91
CA ILE A 221 4.01 12.76 48.62
C ILE A 221 3.85 13.99 47.75
N GLU A 222 4.94 14.74 47.52
CA GLU A 222 4.92 15.97 46.72
C GLU A 222 4.67 15.72 45.25
N PHE A 223 5.18 14.58 44.73
CA PHE A 223 5.05 14.27 43.30
C PHE A 223 4.87 12.77 43.05
N VAL A 224 3.91 12.45 42.20
CA VAL A 224 3.70 11.09 41.63
C VAL A 224 3.92 11.14 40.14
N ASN A 225 4.62 10.13 39.63
CA ASN A 225 4.76 9.98 38.18
C ASN A 225 3.42 9.60 37.58
N ALA A 226 2.91 10.42 36.67
CA ALA A 226 1.73 10.20 35.87
C ALA A 226 2.11 10.17 34.40
N GLN A 227 1.21 9.70 33.55
CA GLN A 227 1.38 9.69 32.12
C GLN A 227 0.08 10.12 31.43
N TYR A 228 0.19 10.93 30.39
CA TYR A 228 -0.94 11.19 29.51
C TYR A 228 -1.33 9.90 28.79
N GLU A 229 -2.58 9.53 28.83
CA GLU A 229 -3.14 8.45 28.04
C GLU A 229 -3.51 9.01 26.66
N THR A 230 -3.09 8.32 25.61
CA THR A 230 -3.44 8.67 24.23
C THR A 230 -4.54 7.77 23.72
N ASP A 231 -5.42 8.32 22.90
CA ASP A 231 -6.44 7.54 22.22
C ASP A 231 -5.80 6.50 21.28
N ALA A 232 -6.48 5.38 21.16
CA ALA A 232 -6.15 4.34 20.21
C ALA A 232 -6.96 4.53 18.92
N PHE A 233 -6.31 4.46 17.78
CA PHE A 233 -6.93 4.62 16.47
C PHE A 233 -6.79 3.35 15.62
N PRO A 234 -7.84 2.96 14.88
CA PRO A 234 -7.80 1.79 14.02
C PRO A 234 -6.81 1.97 12.88
N LEU A 235 -6.32 0.85 12.34
CA LEU A 235 -5.53 0.86 11.11
C LEU A 235 -6.41 1.18 9.89
N PRO A 236 -5.83 1.69 8.79
CA PRO A 236 -6.56 2.01 7.56
C PRO A 236 -6.91 0.72 6.81
N LEU A 237 -8.02 0.09 7.22
CA LEU A 237 -8.55 -1.11 6.59
C LEU A 237 -8.96 -0.81 5.16
N LEU A 238 -8.48 -1.62 4.22
CA LEU A 238 -8.78 -1.49 2.80
C LEU A 238 -9.38 -2.79 2.27
N PHE A 239 -10.60 -2.72 1.78
CA PHE A 239 -11.19 -3.77 0.96
C PHE A 239 -11.06 -3.38 -0.50
N ARG A 240 -10.50 -4.27 -1.31
CA ARG A 240 -10.29 -4.05 -2.74
C ARG A 240 -10.84 -5.21 -3.53
N VAL A 241 -11.52 -4.89 -4.63
CA VAL A 241 -11.97 -5.87 -5.63
C VAL A 241 -11.56 -5.37 -7.01
N GLY A 242 -10.89 -6.21 -7.77
CA GLY A 242 -10.37 -5.84 -9.07
C GLY A 242 -10.74 -6.83 -10.17
N ILE A 243 -10.82 -6.31 -11.36
CA ILE A 243 -10.86 -7.06 -12.60
C ILE A 243 -9.73 -6.59 -13.51
N GLY A 244 -9.01 -7.53 -14.09
CA GLY A 244 -7.97 -7.22 -15.05
C GLY A 244 -7.88 -8.29 -16.13
N GLY A 245 -7.17 -7.98 -17.20
CA GLY A 245 -7.02 -8.94 -18.27
C GLY A 245 -6.32 -8.37 -19.48
N HIS A 246 -6.05 -9.24 -20.45
CA HIS A 246 -5.37 -8.89 -21.67
C HIS A 246 -6.38 -8.51 -22.76
N ILE A 247 -6.27 -7.27 -23.26
CA ILE A 247 -6.99 -6.81 -24.48
C ILE A 247 -6.31 -7.40 -25.71
N ILE A 248 -4.97 -7.39 -25.70
CA ILE A 248 -4.12 -7.98 -26.73
C ILE A 248 -3.10 -8.88 -26.04
N ASN A 249 -3.02 -10.13 -26.47
CA ASN A 249 -2.08 -11.10 -25.93
C ASN A 249 -1.35 -11.78 -27.08
N LYS A 250 -0.32 -11.11 -27.62
CA LYS A 250 0.55 -11.60 -28.67
C LYS A 250 1.99 -11.68 -28.18
N GLU A 251 2.82 -12.46 -28.81
CA GLU A 251 4.20 -12.70 -28.40
C GLU A 251 5.02 -11.40 -28.25
N ASN A 252 4.85 -10.46 -29.20
CA ASN A 252 5.61 -9.21 -29.25
C ASN A 252 4.85 -8.00 -28.70
N LEU A 253 3.54 -8.13 -28.48
CA LEU A 253 2.69 -7.04 -27.97
C LEU A 253 1.64 -7.60 -27.03
N ASN A 254 1.69 -7.16 -25.80
CA ASN A 254 0.71 -7.49 -24.79
C ASN A 254 0.12 -6.19 -24.22
N VAL A 255 -1.20 -6.06 -24.26
CA VAL A 255 -1.92 -4.90 -23.69
C VAL A 255 -2.85 -5.42 -22.60
N LEU A 256 -2.64 -4.95 -21.40
CA LEU A 256 -3.32 -5.36 -20.18
C LEU A 256 -4.06 -4.18 -19.59
N PHE A 257 -5.30 -4.40 -19.16
CA PHE A 257 -6.09 -3.42 -18.41
C PHE A 257 -6.34 -3.89 -16.98
N ALA A 258 -6.61 -2.95 -16.10
CA ALA A 258 -7.07 -3.24 -14.74
C ALA A 258 -8.06 -2.17 -14.28
N ILE A 259 -9.04 -2.61 -13.50
CA ILE A 259 -10.04 -1.76 -12.83
C ILE A 259 -10.19 -2.30 -11.42
N ASP A 260 -9.92 -1.46 -10.42
CA ASP A 260 -10.07 -1.82 -9.01
C ASP A 260 -11.10 -0.91 -8.34
N ALA A 261 -12.04 -1.50 -7.63
CA ALA A 261 -12.91 -0.80 -6.68
C ALA A 261 -12.31 -0.90 -5.28
N VAL A 262 -12.22 0.23 -4.60
CA VAL A 262 -11.61 0.33 -3.28
C VAL A 262 -12.61 0.89 -2.28
N HIS A 263 -12.79 0.19 -1.16
CA HIS A 263 -13.60 0.59 -0.03
C HIS A 263 -12.71 0.72 1.22
N PRO A 264 -12.26 1.94 1.56
CA PRO A 264 -11.52 2.21 2.78
C PRO A 264 -12.46 2.41 3.97
N ASN A 265 -12.00 2.11 5.20
CA ASN A 265 -12.78 2.38 6.42
C ASN A 265 -12.80 3.88 6.83
N ASP A 266 -11.87 4.67 6.26
CA ASP A 266 -11.62 6.06 6.64
C ASP A 266 -11.83 7.06 5.50
N ASN A 267 -12.47 6.66 4.39
CA ASN A 267 -12.75 7.55 3.26
C ASN A 267 -13.92 7.00 2.43
N TYR A 268 -14.32 7.73 1.40
CA TYR A 268 -15.31 7.31 0.41
C TYR A 268 -14.74 6.24 -0.51
N GLU A 269 -15.63 5.43 -1.09
CA GLU A 269 -15.29 4.46 -2.14
C GLU A 269 -14.84 5.16 -3.41
N TYR A 270 -13.97 4.49 -4.14
CA TYR A 270 -13.46 4.99 -5.41
C TYR A 270 -13.01 3.86 -6.33
N LEU A 271 -12.84 4.22 -7.61
CA LEU A 271 -12.33 3.33 -8.63
C LEU A 271 -10.93 3.77 -9.08
N ASN A 272 -10.11 2.79 -9.41
CA ASN A 272 -8.82 2.98 -10.04
C ASN A 272 -8.82 2.33 -11.41
N LEU A 273 -8.18 2.97 -12.39
CA LEU A 273 -8.02 2.45 -13.75
C LEU A 273 -6.55 2.36 -14.12
N GLY A 274 -6.18 1.31 -14.81
CA GLY A 274 -4.81 1.10 -15.30
C GLY A 274 -4.76 0.44 -16.67
N LEU A 275 -3.75 0.83 -17.44
CA LEU A 275 -3.41 0.25 -18.73
C LEU A 275 -1.89 0.03 -18.80
N GLU A 276 -1.49 -1.18 -19.20
CA GLU A 276 -0.08 -1.53 -19.42
C GLU A 276 0.09 -2.09 -20.82
N THR A 277 1.08 -1.62 -21.53
CA THR A 277 1.50 -2.14 -22.82
C THR A 277 2.92 -2.68 -22.72
N ASN A 278 3.09 -3.98 -22.94
CA ASN A 278 4.38 -4.65 -22.97
C ASN A 278 4.80 -4.95 -24.41
N ILE A 279 6.01 -4.51 -24.78
CA ILE A 279 6.58 -4.65 -26.12
C ILE A 279 7.78 -5.58 -26.02
N ASN A 280 7.76 -6.66 -26.81
CA ASN A 280 8.81 -7.68 -26.87
C ASN A 280 9.19 -8.30 -25.52
N LYS A 281 8.30 -8.21 -24.51
CA LYS A 281 8.54 -8.64 -23.12
C LYS A 281 9.74 -7.92 -22.45
N ILE A 282 10.21 -6.82 -23.04
CA ILE A 282 11.36 -6.03 -22.58
C ILE A 282 10.90 -4.66 -22.10
N PHE A 283 10.13 -3.94 -22.91
CA PHE A 283 9.68 -2.59 -22.59
C PHE A 283 8.22 -2.60 -22.14
N SER A 284 7.93 -1.82 -21.11
CA SER A 284 6.58 -1.59 -20.60
C SER A 284 6.27 -0.10 -20.58
N ILE A 285 5.09 0.25 -21.06
CA ILE A 285 4.54 1.61 -20.96
C ILE A 285 3.24 1.48 -20.18
N ARG A 286 3.04 2.35 -19.19
CA ARG A 286 1.90 2.29 -18.28
C ARG A 286 1.26 3.66 -18.15
N ALA A 287 -0.06 3.65 -18.03
CA ALA A 287 -0.85 4.82 -17.68
C ALA A 287 -1.96 4.40 -16.75
N GLY A 288 -2.27 5.24 -15.78
CA GLY A 288 -3.32 4.96 -14.82
C GLY A 288 -3.94 6.21 -14.23
N TYR A 289 -5.16 6.07 -13.76
CA TYR A 289 -5.91 7.14 -13.13
C TYR A 289 -6.55 6.62 -11.83
N PRO A 290 -6.06 7.05 -10.66
CA PRO A 290 -6.58 6.65 -9.36
C PRO A 290 -7.77 7.54 -8.94
N GLY A 291 -8.57 7.06 -7.98
CA GLY A 291 -9.49 7.89 -7.22
C GLY A 291 -10.72 8.38 -7.98
N ILE A 292 -11.16 7.69 -9.04
CA ILE A 292 -12.36 8.06 -9.77
C ILE A 292 -13.59 7.92 -8.87
N GLY A 293 -14.38 8.98 -8.75
CA GLY A 293 -15.56 9.04 -7.88
C GLY A 293 -15.26 9.36 -6.42
N LYS A 294 -13.99 9.46 -6.03
CA LYS A 294 -13.60 9.89 -4.69
C LYS A 294 -13.92 11.37 -4.52
N LYS A 295 -14.65 11.72 -3.46
CA LYS A 295 -14.91 13.11 -3.10
C LYS A 295 -13.60 13.80 -2.75
N ASP A 296 -13.38 14.99 -3.29
CA ASP A 296 -12.17 15.79 -3.10
C ASP A 296 -10.86 15.08 -3.53
N ALA A 297 -10.93 14.24 -4.58
CA ALA A 297 -9.76 13.60 -5.14
C ALA A 297 -8.75 14.65 -5.65
N ILE A 298 -7.50 14.50 -5.22
CA ILE A 298 -6.38 15.36 -5.64
C ILE A 298 -5.41 14.60 -6.56
N GLU A 299 -5.50 13.28 -6.59
CA GLU A 299 -4.66 12.42 -7.42
C GLU A 299 -5.05 12.56 -8.88
N GLY A 300 -4.05 12.74 -9.75
CA GLY A 300 -4.19 12.87 -11.18
C GLY A 300 -3.63 11.67 -11.96
N LEU A 301 -3.23 11.91 -13.19
CA LEU A 301 -2.68 10.90 -14.09
C LEU A 301 -1.35 10.37 -13.56
N SER A 302 -1.20 9.06 -13.58
CA SER A 302 0.06 8.36 -13.33
C SER A 302 0.59 7.76 -14.63
N LEU A 303 1.88 7.94 -14.89
CA LEU A 303 2.57 7.40 -16.07
C LEU A 303 3.79 6.60 -15.62
N GLY A 304 4.12 5.54 -16.35
CA GLY A 304 5.27 4.72 -16.02
C GLY A 304 5.94 4.07 -17.21
N LEU A 305 7.23 3.80 -17.04
CA LEU A 305 8.06 3.06 -17.96
C LEU A 305 8.71 1.89 -17.23
N GLY A 306 8.87 0.77 -17.91
CA GLY A 306 9.56 -0.40 -17.38
C GLY A 306 10.51 -0.97 -18.41
N LEU A 307 11.66 -1.44 -17.93
CA LEU A 307 12.65 -2.18 -18.69
C LEU A 307 12.94 -3.51 -17.99
N LYS A 308 12.72 -4.60 -18.68
CA LYS A 308 13.07 -5.95 -18.23
C LYS A 308 14.24 -6.45 -19.06
N TYR A 309 15.42 -6.46 -18.46
CA TYR A 309 16.66 -6.86 -19.13
C TYR A 309 17.06 -8.29 -18.74
N PRO A 310 17.01 -9.27 -19.66
CA PRO A 310 17.51 -10.61 -19.41
C PRO A 310 19.04 -10.57 -19.33
N ILE A 311 19.62 -11.12 -18.27
CA ILE A 311 21.07 -11.20 -18.11
C ILE A 311 21.57 -12.33 -18.97
N MET A 312 22.49 -12.00 -19.89
CA MET A 312 23.03 -12.96 -20.90
C MET A 312 23.55 -14.24 -20.23
N ASN A 313 23.21 -15.38 -20.87
CA ASN A 313 23.59 -16.73 -20.45
C ASN A 313 23.04 -17.19 -19.08
N THR A 314 22.04 -16.53 -18.56
CA THR A 314 21.35 -16.92 -17.30
C THR A 314 19.84 -16.82 -17.48
N SER A 315 19.08 -17.45 -16.56
CA SER A 315 17.63 -17.24 -16.46
C SER A 315 17.27 -15.94 -15.71
N ASN A 316 18.27 -15.20 -15.25
CA ASN A 316 18.12 -14.05 -14.39
C ASN A 316 17.64 -12.83 -15.19
N THR A 317 16.84 -12.01 -14.54
CA THR A 317 16.33 -10.78 -15.14
C THR A 317 16.49 -9.61 -14.18
N LEU A 318 16.97 -8.48 -14.70
CA LEU A 318 16.95 -7.18 -14.03
C LEU A 318 15.72 -6.40 -14.52
N VAL A 319 14.96 -5.88 -13.60
CA VAL A 319 13.79 -5.03 -13.87
C VAL A 319 14.07 -3.63 -13.34
N VAL A 320 13.95 -2.63 -14.19
CA VAL A 320 14.08 -1.21 -13.80
C VAL A 320 12.79 -0.53 -14.17
N GLU A 321 12.19 0.17 -13.24
CA GLU A 321 10.93 0.85 -13.48
C GLU A 321 11.01 2.30 -13.00
N TYR A 322 10.35 3.17 -13.74
CA TYR A 322 10.16 4.57 -13.41
C TYR A 322 8.68 4.92 -13.46
N THR A 323 8.24 5.71 -12.51
CA THR A 323 6.86 6.22 -12.45
C THR A 323 6.86 7.69 -12.09
N SER A 324 5.98 8.42 -12.74
CA SER A 324 5.63 9.80 -12.41
C SER A 324 4.13 9.84 -12.13
N ALA A 325 3.75 10.24 -10.92
CA ALA A 325 2.36 10.33 -10.48
C ALA A 325 2.04 11.75 -10.03
N ASP A 326 0.94 12.28 -10.53
CA ASP A 326 0.46 13.61 -10.19
C ASP A 326 -0.40 13.55 -8.91
N PHE A 327 -0.07 14.40 -7.93
CA PHE A 327 -0.83 14.59 -6.70
C PHE A 327 -1.42 16.00 -6.63
N GLY A 328 -1.70 16.60 -7.78
CA GLY A 328 -2.34 17.90 -7.90
C GLY A 328 -1.58 19.01 -7.15
N PRO A 329 -2.20 19.70 -6.18
CA PRO A 329 -1.56 20.78 -5.42
C PRO A 329 -0.33 20.34 -4.62
N LEU A 330 -0.20 19.04 -4.32
CA LEU A 330 0.95 18.49 -3.58
C LEU A 330 2.16 18.19 -4.47
N GLY A 331 2.00 18.35 -5.80
CA GLY A 331 3.08 18.17 -6.77
C GLY A 331 3.16 16.78 -7.37
N ILE A 332 4.27 16.50 -8.05
CA ILE A 332 4.52 15.26 -8.77
C ILE A 332 5.50 14.40 -7.97
N VAL A 333 5.12 13.17 -7.73
CA VAL A 333 6.00 12.16 -7.13
C VAL A 333 6.65 11.34 -8.24
N GLN A 334 7.98 11.27 -8.20
CA GLN A 334 8.78 10.45 -9.10
C GLN A 334 9.35 9.27 -8.33
N ARG A 335 9.28 8.09 -8.91
CA ARG A 335 9.65 6.84 -8.27
C ARG A 335 10.50 5.98 -9.18
N VAL A 336 11.56 5.43 -8.62
CA VAL A 336 12.43 4.46 -9.30
C VAL A 336 12.46 3.17 -8.50
N SER A 337 12.33 2.05 -9.17
CA SER A 337 12.46 0.74 -8.55
C SER A 337 13.38 -0.19 -9.32
N LEU A 338 13.98 -1.11 -8.59
CA LEU A 338 14.87 -2.15 -9.10
C LEU A 338 14.37 -3.51 -8.62
N GLY A 339 14.20 -4.43 -9.57
CA GLY A 339 13.86 -5.82 -9.31
C GLY A 339 14.94 -6.76 -9.87
N PHE A 340 15.24 -7.82 -9.15
CA PHE A 340 16.14 -8.88 -9.60
C PHE A 340 15.46 -10.22 -9.40
N ASN A 341 15.38 -11.02 -10.48
CA ASN A 341 14.78 -12.34 -10.49
C ASN A 341 15.85 -13.36 -10.85
N TYR A 342 16.01 -14.35 -9.95
CA TYR A 342 16.97 -15.46 -10.10
C TYR A 342 16.25 -16.77 -10.36
#